data_14b401f1d19d616f4266e736fe6e550e
#
_entry.id   14b401f1d19d616f4266e736fe6e550e
#
_cell.length_a   1.000
_cell.length_b   1.000
_cell.length_c   1.000
_cell.angle_alpha   90.00
_cell.angle_beta   90.00
_cell.angle_gamma   90.00
#
_symmetry.space_group_name_H-M   'P 1'
#
loop_
_entity.id
_entity.type
_entity.pdbx_description
1 polymer ?
#
loop_
_entity_poly.entity_id
_entity_poly.type
_entity_poly.pdbx_seq_one_letter_code
_entity_poly.pdbx_strand_id
1 'polypeptide(L)'
;EMQRSLVGSEMCIRDRIYVELKKLLLGDWAFDVLVEYKEIIGVVVPELVPAFDCPQQNPWHVYDVFTHIARSVEAAPKDADLRLVMLFHDTGKPACKTTDEEGIDHFYGHPTVSEQLAKAALERLKASRASMQRILPLIRYHDGHILTDEKSIKRWLNRLGQAGTLDLIDVKTADLAAQNLARTQPEIEELYRTKALLRQILERGDAFALRDLAIGGEELLALGYRGKAIGGALDALLSGVIAGEAENDRAALLQYLTTLNLPKSE
;
A
#
# COMPACT_ATOMS: atom_id res chain seq x y z
N GLU A 1 -32.93 27.53 -10.53
CA GLU A 1 -33.09 26.21 -11.20
C GLU A 1 -31.86 25.86 -12.09
N MET A 2 -31.30 26.84 -12.83
CA MET A 2 -30.16 26.63 -13.73
C MET A 2 -28.85 26.20 -13.00
N GLN A 3 -28.58 26.70 -11.78
CA GLN A 3 -27.41 26.30 -11.00
C GLN A 3 -27.50 24.85 -10.45
N ARG A 4 -28.70 24.35 -10.13
CA ARG A 4 -28.90 22.96 -9.70
C ARG A 4 -28.69 21.95 -10.85
N SER A 5 -29.03 22.32 -12.07
CA SER A 5 -28.82 21.50 -13.28
C SER A 5 -27.35 21.34 -13.64
N LEU A 6 -26.53 22.40 -13.48
CA LEU A 6 -25.09 22.38 -13.75
C LEU A 6 -24.33 21.50 -12.73
N VAL A 7 -24.64 21.61 -11.45
CA VAL A 7 -24.03 20.78 -10.40
C VAL A 7 -24.34 19.28 -10.60
N GLY A 8 -25.56 18.94 -11.02
CA GLY A 8 -25.91 17.54 -11.34
C GLY A 8 -25.21 17.00 -12.57
N SER A 9 -24.95 17.85 -13.60
CA SER A 9 -24.25 17.43 -14.82
C SER A 9 -22.74 17.26 -14.58
N GLU A 10 -22.10 18.12 -13.82
CA GLU A 10 -20.68 17.99 -13.47
C GLU A 10 -20.41 16.75 -12.61
N MET A 11 -21.29 16.41 -11.66
CA MET A 11 -21.18 15.22 -10.85
C MET A 11 -21.29 13.95 -11.71
N CYS A 12 -22.18 13.94 -12.69
CA CYS A 12 -22.34 12.82 -13.63
C CYS A 12 -21.13 12.69 -14.60
N ILE A 13 -20.45 13.79 -14.96
CA ILE A 13 -19.27 13.77 -15.83
C ILE A 13 -18.07 13.18 -15.09
N ARG A 14 -17.80 13.57 -13.85
CA ARG A 14 -16.65 13.10 -13.07
C ARG A 14 -16.73 11.60 -12.77
N ASP A 15 -17.92 11.08 -12.46
CA ASP A 15 -18.14 9.65 -12.27
C ASP A 15 -17.83 8.86 -13.55
N ARG A 16 -18.21 9.40 -14.72
CA ARG A 16 -17.90 8.80 -16.03
C ARG A 16 -16.41 8.82 -16.32
N ILE A 17 -15.73 9.93 -16.04
CA ILE A 17 -14.27 10.04 -16.21
C ILE A 17 -13.56 8.96 -15.40
N TYR A 18 -13.94 8.74 -14.13
CA TYR A 18 -13.36 7.69 -13.30
C TYR A 18 -13.56 6.29 -13.88
N VAL A 19 -14.78 6.02 -14.38
CA VAL A 19 -15.08 4.72 -15.02
C VAL A 19 -14.25 4.52 -16.28
N GLU A 20 -14.14 5.55 -17.15
CA GLU A 20 -13.36 5.44 -18.38
C GLU A 20 -11.85 5.35 -18.09
N LEU A 21 -11.33 6.08 -17.09
CA LEU A 21 -9.94 5.95 -16.65
C LEU A 21 -9.64 4.50 -16.21
N LYS A 22 -10.51 3.88 -15.43
CA LYS A 22 -10.34 2.48 -15.03
C LYS A 22 -10.35 1.52 -16.22
N LYS A 23 -11.21 1.73 -17.20
CA LYS A 23 -11.23 0.92 -18.43
C LYS A 23 -9.94 1.09 -19.24
N LEU A 24 -9.45 2.34 -19.37
CA LEU A 24 -8.18 2.62 -20.03
C LEU A 24 -7.04 1.86 -19.34
N LEU A 25 -6.93 1.96 -18.01
CA LEU A 25 -5.89 1.29 -17.25
C LEU A 25 -5.95 -0.24 -17.36
N LEU A 26 -7.15 -0.83 -17.55
CA LEU A 26 -7.33 -2.28 -17.74
C LEU A 26 -7.06 -2.75 -19.17
N GLY A 27 -6.94 -1.82 -20.13
CA GLY A 27 -6.67 -2.12 -21.53
C GLY A 27 -5.31 -2.78 -21.75
N ASP A 28 -5.17 -3.48 -22.88
CA ASP A 28 -3.90 -4.13 -23.26
C ASP A 28 -2.83 -3.12 -23.73
N TRP A 29 -3.27 -1.92 -24.11
CA TRP A 29 -2.42 -0.82 -24.58
C TRP A 29 -2.32 0.34 -23.57
N ALA A 30 -2.49 0.03 -22.27
CA ALA A 30 -2.51 1.05 -21.24
C ALA A 30 -1.23 1.89 -21.20
N PHE A 31 -0.06 1.24 -21.34
CA PHE A 31 1.23 1.92 -21.42
C PHE A 31 1.30 2.89 -22.60
N ASP A 32 1.01 2.40 -23.81
CA ASP A 32 1.12 3.21 -25.02
C ASP A 32 0.19 4.42 -24.96
N VAL A 33 -1.05 4.22 -24.50
CA VAL A 33 -2.03 5.30 -24.36
C VAL A 33 -1.61 6.33 -23.31
N LEU A 34 -1.09 5.88 -22.16
CA LEU A 34 -0.61 6.79 -21.12
C LEU A 34 0.53 7.67 -21.64
N VAL A 35 1.50 7.08 -22.35
CA VAL A 35 2.69 7.81 -22.83
C VAL A 35 2.36 8.69 -24.03
N GLU A 36 1.65 8.16 -25.04
CA GLU A 36 1.33 8.90 -26.26
C GLU A 36 0.37 10.08 -26.02
N TYR A 37 -0.59 9.89 -25.11
CA TYR A 37 -1.60 10.91 -24.80
C TYR A 37 -1.43 11.53 -23.42
N LYS A 38 -0.18 11.59 -22.90
CA LYS A 38 0.12 12.11 -21.55
C LYS A 38 -0.49 13.49 -21.27
N GLU A 39 -0.52 14.38 -22.26
CA GLU A 39 -1.09 15.72 -22.12
C GLU A 39 -2.61 15.68 -21.86
N ILE A 40 -3.33 14.75 -22.53
CA ILE A 40 -4.76 14.55 -22.30
C ILE A 40 -5.00 13.92 -20.93
N ILE A 41 -4.17 12.93 -20.56
CA ILE A 41 -4.20 12.31 -19.23
C ILE A 41 -3.94 13.37 -18.15
N GLY A 42 -3.00 14.30 -18.37
CA GLY A 42 -2.72 15.41 -17.47
C GLY A 42 -3.88 16.38 -17.26
N VAL A 43 -4.77 16.54 -18.24
CA VAL A 43 -6.04 17.30 -18.06
C VAL A 43 -6.99 16.56 -17.12
N VAL A 44 -7.05 15.23 -17.20
CA VAL A 44 -7.91 14.37 -16.37
C VAL A 44 -7.35 14.19 -14.96
N VAL A 45 -6.04 13.99 -14.87
CA VAL A 45 -5.29 13.74 -13.62
C VAL A 45 -4.10 14.71 -13.57
N PRO A 46 -4.33 15.99 -13.24
CA PRO A 46 -3.29 17.02 -13.23
C PRO A 46 -2.18 16.74 -12.23
N GLU A 47 -2.41 15.86 -11.25
CA GLU A 47 -1.43 15.40 -10.29
C GLU A 47 -0.27 14.62 -10.94
N LEU A 48 -0.45 14.14 -12.18
CA LEU A 48 0.61 13.45 -12.95
C LEU A 48 1.53 14.42 -13.71
N VAL A 49 1.08 15.65 -13.99
CA VAL A 49 1.81 16.60 -14.84
C VAL A 49 3.25 16.87 -14.35
N PRO A 50 3.51 17.04 -13.04
CA PRO A 50 4.89 17.24 -12.56
C PRO A 50 5.82 16.04 -12.81
N ALA A 51 5.27 14.83 -13.01
CA ALA A 51 6.04 13.63 -13.30
C ALA A 51 6.48 13.53 -14.78
N PHE A 52 5.83 14.28 -15.69
CA PHE A 52 6.17 14.26 -17.11
C PHE A 52 7.61 14.75 -17.31
N ASP A 53 8.38 13.93 -18.04
CA ASP A 53 9.78 14.20 -18.36
C ASP A 53 10.66 14.51 -17.12
N CYS A 54 10.23 14.13 -15.91
CA CYS A 54 10.98 14.27 -14.68
C CYS A 54 12.06 13.18 -14.59
N PRO A 55 13.35 13.51 -14.73
CA PRO A 55 14.41 12.50 -14.76
C PRO A 55 14.64 11.88 -13.39
N GLN A 56 15.07 10.60 -13.39
CA GLN A 56 15.48 9.83 -12.23
C GLN A 56 16.92 9.38 -12.41
N GLN A 57 17.90 10.25 -12.08
CA GLN A 57 19.32 9.96 -12.25
C GLN A 57 19.83 9.09 -11.08
N ASN A 58 19.48 7.79 -11.13
CA ASN A 58 20.01 6.80 -10.20
C ASN A 58 20.13 5.42 -10.88
N PRO A 59 20.92 4.49 -10.32
CA PRO A 59 21.19 3.20 -10.97
C PRO A 59 19.99 2.25 -11.08
N TRP A 60 18.92 2.49 -10.34
CA TRP A 60 17.75 1.63 -10.27
C TRP A 60 16.73 1.95 -11.36
N HIS A 61 16.67 3.21 -11.82
CA HIS A 61 15.70 3.67 -12.81
C HIS A 61 16.36 3.91 -14.17
N VAL A 62 15.69 3.46 -15.22
CA VAL A 62 16.10 3.63 -16.63
C VAL A 62 15.15 4.56 -17.40
N TYR A 63 14.06 4.98 -16.75
CA TYR A 63 13.01 5.84 -17.31
C TYR A 63 12.87 7.12 -16.47
N ASP A 64 12.26 8.17 -17.04
CA ASP A 64 11.71 9.28 -16.26
C ASP A 64 10.55 8.80 -15.36
N VAL A 65 10.11 9.66 -14.41
CA VAL A 65 9.09 9.29 -13.42
C VAL A 65 7.79 8.85 -14.08
N PHE A 66 7.31 9.56 -15.12
CA PHE A 66 6.03 9.23 -15.74
C PHE A 66 6.09 7.96 -16.57
N THR A 67 7.15 7.77 -17.35
CA THR A 67 7.35 6.55 -18.12
C THR A 67 7.46 5.34 -17.19
N HIS A 68 8.14 5.47 -16.05
CA HIS A 68 8.17 4.45 -15.00
C HIS A 68 6.76 4.15 -14.45
N ILE A 69 5.97 5.19 -14.13
CA ILE A 69 4.56 5.03 -13.70
C ILE A 69 3.76 4.24 -14.73
N ALA A 70 3.85 4.60 -16.01
CA ALA A 70 3.12 3.93 -17.08
C ALA A 70 3.53 2.46 -17.24
N ARG A 71 4.84 2.13 -17.14
CA ARG A 71 5.35 0.76 -17.13
C ARG A 71 4.87 -0.04 -15.93
N SER A 72 4.84 0.57 -14.75
CA SER A 72 4.34 -0.05 -13.53
C SER A 72 2.84 -0.38 -13.62
N VAL A 73 2.05 0.50 -14.25
CA VAL A 73 0.63 0.22 -14.56
C VAL A 73 0.48 -1.00 -15.46
N GLU A 74 1.30 -1.12 -16.50
CA GLU A 74 1.27 -2.27 -17.42
C GLU A 74 1.66 -3.57 -16.71
N ALA A 75 2.71 -3.53 -15.87
CA ALA A 75 3.22 -4.67 -15.12
C ALA A 75 2.27 -5.16 -14.02
N ALA A 76 1.38 -4.30 -13.53
CA ALA A 76 0.44 -4.64 -12.46
C ALA A 76 -0.64 -5.62 -12.94
N PRO A 77 -1.16 -6.47 -12.03
CA PRO A 77 -2.31 -7.32 -12.33
C PRO A 77 -3.45 -6.54 -12.98
N LYS A 78 -4.27 -7.22 -13.82
CA LYS A 78 -5.47 -6.61 -14.44
C LYS A 78 -6.58 -6.40 -13.40
N ASP A 79 -6.29 -5.62 -12.37
CA ASP A 79 -7.20 -5.13 -11.34
C ASP A 79 -7.19 -3.60 -11.37
N ALA A 80 -8.36 -2.98 -11.47
CA ALA A 80 -8.47 -1.55 -11.68
C ALA A 80 -7.92 -0.73 -10.49
N ASP A 81 -8.09 -1.21 -9.26
CA ASP A 81 -7.59 -0.51 -8.08
C ASP A 81 -6.07 -0.65 -7.96
N LEU A 82 -5.48 -1.83 -8.26
CA LEU A 82 -4.03 -2.01 -8.29
C LEU A 82 -3.36 -1.17 -9.38
N ARG A 83 -3.97 -1.06 -10.55
CA ARG A 83 -3.46 -0.20 -11.62
C ARG A 83 -3.59 1.30 -11.29
N LEU A 84 -4.61 1.69 -10.52
CA LEU A 84 -4.69 3.03 -9.93
C LEU A 84 -3.61 3.26 -8.87
N VAL A 85 -3.29 2.25 -8.05
CA VAL A 85 -2.14 2.33 -7.14
C VAL A 85 -0.87 2.67 -7.93
N MET A 86 -0.60 1.92 -9.02
CA MET A 86 0.58 2.15 -9.83
C MET A 86 0.55 3.50 -10.56
N LEU A 87 -0.63 3.98 -10.98
CA LEU A 87 -0.76 5.31 -11.58
C LEU A 87 -0.34 6.43 -10.62
N PHE A 88 -0.55 6.24 -9.33
CA PHE A 88 -0.32 7.29 -8.33
C PHE A 88 0.91 7.06 -7.43
N HIS A 89 1.52 5.86 -7.38
CA HIS A 89 2.53 5.51 -6.36
C HIS A 89 3.70 6.49 -6.31
N ASP A 90 4.13 6.99 -7.44
CA ASP A 90 5.31 7.84 -7.63
C ASP A 90 5.02 9.31 -7.98
N THR A 91 3.74 9.72 -7.96
CA THR A 91 3.35 11.13 -8.26
C THR A 91 3.98 12.16 -7.32
N GLY A 92 4.40 11.75 -6.13
CA GLY A 92 5.09 12.60 -5.17
C GLY A 92 6.58 12.79 -5.42
N LYS A 93 7.22 11.98 -6.28
CA LYS A 93 8.66 12.05 -6.56
C LYS A 93 9.12 13.43 -7.00
N PRO A 94 8.48 14.12 -7.95
CA PRO A 94 8.94 15.44 -8.39
C PRO A 94 9.03 16.47 -7.26
N ALA A 95 8.09 16.43 -6.30
CA ALA A 95 8.08 17.34 -5.15
C ALA A 95 9.11 16.98 -4.07
N CYS A 96 9.59 15.73 -4.05
CA CYS A 96 10.55 15.22 -3.07
C CYS A 96 11.98 15.09 -3.65
N LYS A 97 12.19 15.45 -4.92
CA LYS A 97 13.44 15.28 -5.60
C LYS A 97 14.55 16.12 -4.97
N THR A 98 15.66 15.47 -4.62
CA THR A 98 16.93 16.09 -4.26
C THR A 98 18.04 15.37 -5.01
N THR A 99 19.11 16.10 -5.35
CA THR A 99 20.28 15.52 -6.04
C THR A 99 21.50 15.72 -5.13
N ASP A 100 22.25 14.65 -4.89
CA ASP A 100 23.45 14.71 -4.06
C ASP A 100 24.68 15.23 -4.84
N GLU A 101 25.83 15.31 -4.15
CA GLU A 101 27.09 15.80 -4.74
C GLU A 101 27.63 14.89 -5.86
N GLU A 102 27.20 13.62 -5.91
CA GLU A 102 27.57 12.64 -6.93
C GLU A 102 26.61 12.70 -8.14
N GLY A 103 25.59 13.56 -8.10
CA GLY A 103 24.59 13.71 -9.16
C GLY A 103 23.50 12.65 -9.13
N ILE A 104 23.35 11.94 -8.00
CA ILE A 104 22.33 10.91 -7.82
C ILE A 104 21.05 11.53 -7.26
N ASP A 105 19.92 11.21 -7.89
CA ASP A 105 18.60 11.67 -7.47
C ASP A 105 18.03 10.81 -6.35
N HIS A 106 17.49 11.47 -5.30
CA HIS A 106 16.80 10.88 -4.17
C HIS A 106 15.38 11.45 -4.05
N PHE A 107 14.43 10.65 -3.52
CA PHE A 107 13.01 11.00 -3.45
C PHE A 107 12.42 10.70 -2.05
N TYR A 108 13.13 11.06 -1.00
CA TYR A 108 12.74 10.72 0.38
C TYR A 108 11.35 11.25 0.74
N GLY A 109 10.50 10.36 1.27
CA GLY A 109 9.16 10.70 1.72
C GLY A 109 8.09 10.80 0.62
N HIS A 110 8.45 10.52 -0.66
CA HIS A 110 7.51 10.55 -1.77
C HIS A 110 6.24 9.69 -1.57
N PRO A 111 6.27 8.52 -0.87
CA PRO A 111 5.03 7.75 -0.68
C PRO A 111 3.94 8.51 0.07
N THR A 112 4.35 9.36 1.03
CA THR A 112 3.41 10.21 1.78
C THR A 112 2.79 11.30 0.89
N VAL A 113 3.61 11.94 0.05
CA VAL A 113 3.15 12.97 -0.88
C VAL A 113 2.28 12.34 -1.97
N SER A 114 2.68 11.17 -2.51
CA SER A 114 1.89 10.41 -3.48
C SER A 114 0.52 10.03 -2.94
N GLU A 115 0.44 9.55 -1.69
CA GLU A 115 -0.83 9.23 -1.03
C GLU A 115 -1.75 10.48 -0.94
N GLN A 116 -1.20 11.64 -0.58
CA GLN A 116 -1.98 12.89 -0.49
C GLN A 116 -2.50 13.33 -1.86
N LEU A 117 -1.67 13.29 -2.89
CA LEU A 117 -2.04 13.60 -4.27
C LEU A 117 -3.09 12.62 -4.79
N ALA A 118 -2.88 11.32 -4.59
CA ALA A 118 -3.84 10.27 -4.95
C ALA A 118 -5.19 10.46 -4.27
N LYS A 119 -5.19 10.78 -2.96
CA LYS A 119 -6.42 11.06 -2.21
C LYS A 119 -7.20 12.21 -2.83
N ALA A 120 -6.55 13.34 -3.12
CA ALA A 120 -7.19 14.50 -3.72
C ALA A 120 -7.76 14.17 -5.12
N ALA A 121 -6.98 13.44 -5.96
CA ALA A 121 -7.43 13.01 -7.28
C ALA A 121 -8.63 12.06 -7.19
N LEU A 122 -8.58 11.04 -6.35
CA LEU A 122 -9.64 10.05 -6.18
C LEU A 122 -10.93 10.66 -5.61
N GLU A 123 -10.83 11.60 -4.66
CA GLU A 123 -11.98 12.36 -4.15
C GLU A 123 -12.61 13.23 -5.25
N ARG A 124 -11.80 13.91 -6.06
CA ARG A 124 -12.25 14.73 -7.20
C ARG A 124 -12.92 13.87 -8.28
N LEU A 125 -12.39 12.68 -8.54
CA LEU A 125 -12.91 11.70 -9.49
C LEU A 125 -14.09 10.88 -8.93
N LYS A 126 -14.50 11.10 -7.67
CA LYS A 126 -15.60 10.40 -7.00
C LYS A 126 -15.38 8.88 -6.87
N ALA A 127 -14.14 8.47 -6.62
CA ALA A 127 -13.85 7.09 -6.28
C ALA A 127 -14.64 6.64 -5.05
N SER A 128 -15.02 5.36 -5.01
CA SER A 128 -15.74 4.82 -3.86
C SER A 128 -14.86 4.81 -2.60
N ARG A 129 -15.50 4.89 -1.43
CA ARG A 129 -14.79 4.77 -0.15
C ARG A 129 -14.02 3.43 -0.06
N ALA A 130 -14.60 2.35 -0.57
CA ALA A 130 -13.95 1.03 -0.58
C ALA A 130 -12.68 1.02 -1.43
N SER A 131 -12.72 1.59 -2.67
CA SER A 131 -11.53 1.74 -3.51
C SER A 131 -10.47 2.60 -2.82
N MET A 132 -10.84 3.73 -2.22
CA MET A 132 -9.88 4.60 -1.51
C MET A 132 -9.23 3.88 -0.32
N GLN A 133 -10.00 3.11 0.46
CA GLN A 133 -9.48 2.33 1.59
C GLN A 133 -8.50 1.23 1.14
N ARG A 134 -8.66 0.69 -0.07
CA ARG A 134 -7.72 -0.28 -0.65
C ARG A 134 -6.49 0.41 -1.27
N ILE A 135 -6.68 1.48 -2.04
CA ILE A 135 -5.64 2.13 -2.82
C ILE A 135 -4.65 2.91 -1.95
N LEU A 136 -5.13 3.79 -1.06
CA LEU A 136 -4.27 4.73 -0.34
C LEU A 136 -3.21 4.06 0.55
N PRO A 137 -3.53 3.02 1.34
CA PRO A 137 -2.51 2.31 2.11
C PRO A 137 -1.45 1.64 1.24
N LEU A 138 -1.83 1.12 0.05
CA LEU A 138 -0.88 0.51 -0.87
C LEU A 138 0.10 1.54 -1.43
N ILE A 139 -0.37 2.74 -1.79
CA ILE A 139 0.50 3.86 -2.19
C ILE A 139 1.41 4.26 -1.03
N ARG A 140 0.87 4.38 0.19
CA ARG A 140 1.64 4.76 1.37
C ARG A 140 2.79 3.80 1.67
N TYR A 141 2.61 2.51 1.42
CA TYR A 141 3.53 1.46 1.81
C TYR A 141 4.27 0.80 0.65
N HIS A 142 4.09 1.26 -0.60
CA HIS A 142 4.70 0.62 -1.76
C HIS A 142 6.23 0.51 -1.68
N ASP A 143 6.90 1.52 -1.10
CA ASP A 143 8.35 1.57 -0.90
C ASP A 143 8.81 0.84 0.40
N GLY A 144 7.87 0.36 1.22
CA GLY A 144 8.18 -0.33 2.47
C GLY A 144 8.84 -1.69 2.27
N HIS A 145 9.81 -2.05 3.10
CA HIS A 145 10.47 -3.35 3.03
C HIS A 145 9.59 -4.47 3.58
N ILE A 146 9.45 -5.55 2.83
CA ILE A 146 8.85 -6.81 3.27
C ILE A 146 9.96 -7.86 3.27
N LEU A 147 10.44 -8.23 4.46
CA LEU A 147 11.45 -9.29 4.58
C LEU A 147 10.78 -10.65 4.44
N THR A 148 11.51 -11.64 3.86
CA THR A 148 11.04 -13.01 3.69
C THR A 148 11.23 -13.80 4.99
N ASP A 149 10.61 -13.32 6.06
CA ASP A 149 10.51 -14.00 7.35
C ASP A 149 9.10 -13.88 7.92
N GLU A 150 8.72 -14.84 8.77
CA GLU A 150 7.37 -14.92 9.32
C GLU A 150 6.98 -13.69 10.14
N LYS A 151 7.90 -13.14 10.91
CA LYS A 151 7.67 -11.97 11.76
C LYS A 151 7.35 -10.72 10.91
N SER A 152 8.12 -10.48 9.85
CA SER A 152 7.88 -9.39 8.92
C SER A 152 6.53 -9.56 8.23
N ILE A 153 6.24 -10.73 7.69
CA ILE A 153 4.98 -11.04 7.00
C ILE A 153 3.78 -10.89 7.95
N LYS A 154 3.85 -11.45 9.17
CA LYS A 154 2.75 -11.31 10.15
C LYS A 154 2.50 -9.85 10.57
N ARG A 155 3.54 -9.00 10.62
CA ARG A 155 3.38 -7.56 10.85
C ARG A 155 2.62 -6.88 9.70
N TRP A 156 2.91 -7.24 8.46
CA TRP A 156 2.17 -6.73 7.31
C TRP A 156 0.73 -7.25 7.27
N LEU A 157 0.52 -8.54 7.59
CA LEU A 157 -0.81 -9.13 7.75
C LEU A 157 -1.63 -8.41 8.84
N ASN A 158 -1.00 -8.07 9.96
CA ASN A 158 -1.65 -7.29 11.01
C ASN A 158 -2.03 -5.88 10.54
N ARG A 159 -1.17 -5.22 9.76
CA ARG A 159 -1.35 -3.84 9.29
C ARG A 159 -2.36 -3.70 8.17
N LEU A 160 -2.32 -4.58 7.17
CA LEU A 160 -3.09 -4.48 5.93
C LEU A 160 -4.13 -5.57 5.76
N GLY A 161 -4.14 -6.57 6.63
CA GLY A 161 -4.91 -7.79 6.44
C GLY A 161 -4.35 -8.66 5.31
N GLN A 162 -4.98 -9.82 5.10
CA GLN A 162 -4.55 -10.79 4.10
C GLN A 162 -4.58 -10.22 2.68
N ALA A 163 -5.70 -9.65 2.25
CA ALA A 163 -5.86 -9.11 0.90
C ALA A 163 -4.87 -7.96 0.64
N GLY A 164 -4.77 -6.99 1.57
CA GLY A 164 -3.89 -5.84 1.41
C GLY A 164 -2.40 -6.22 1.40
N THR A 165 -1.99 -7.27 2.13
CA THR A 165 -0.60 -7.74 2.10
C THR A 165 -0.26 -8.44 0.78
N LEU A 166 -1.18 -9.23 0.22
CA LEU A 166 -1.03 -9.81 -1.11
C LEU A 166 -0.97 -8.73 -2.20
N ASP A 167 -1.88 -7.76 -2.14
CA ASP A 167 -1.91 -6.61 -3.03
C ASP A 167 -0.60 -5.80 -2.96
N LEU A 168 -0.04 -5.59 -1.76
CA LEU A 168 1.23 -4.88 -1.59
C LEU A 168 2.40 -5.63 -2.25
N ILE A 169 2.46 -6.96 -2.15
CA ILE A 169 3.49 -7.76 -2.83
C ILE A 169 3.33 -7.62 -4.36
N ASP A 170 2.11 -7.64 -4.89
CA ASP A 170 1.87 -7.47 -6.31
C ASP A 170 2.22 -6.06 -6.80
N VAL A 171 1.91 -5.02 -6.03
CA VAL A 171 2.31 -3.62 -6.28
C VAL A 171 3.84 -3.49 -6.34
N LYS A 172 4.56 -4.02 -5.33
CA LYS A 172 6.03 -3.99 -5.31
C LYS A 172 6.65 -4.76 -6.47
N THR A 173 6.07 -5.90 -6.83
CA THR A 173 6.53 -6.68 -7.98
C THR A 173 6.38 -5.90 -9.28
N ALA A 174 5.26 -5.19 -9.46
CA ALA A 174 5.01 -4.37 -10.64
C ALA A 174 5.94 -3.14 -10.72
N ASP A 175 6.21 -2.49 -9.59
CA ASP A 175 7.16 -1.38 -9.47
C ASP A 175 8.58 -1.82 -9.87
N LEU A 176 9.10 -2.89 -9.27
CA LEU A 176 10.41 -3.44 -9.58
C LEU A 176 10.53 -3.92 -11.05
N ALA A 177 9.46 -4.48 -11.61
CA ALA A 177 9.43 -4.90 -13.02
C ALA A 177 9.52 -3.73 -14.00
N ALA A 178 9.12 -2.52 -13.59
CA ALA A 178 9.22 -1.29 -14.36
C ALA A 178 10.55 -0.54 -14.18
N GLN A 179 11.48 -1.07 -13.40
CA GLN A 179 12.80 -0.51 -13.14
C GLN A 179 13.88 -1.19 -14.00
N ASN A 180 15.15 -1.08 -13.58
CA ASN A 180 16.27 -1.77 -14.21
C ASN A 180 16.26 -3.26 -13.84
N LEU A 181 15.63 -4.11 -14.66
CA LEU A 181 15.48 -5.54 -14.40
C LEU A 181 16.79 -6.27 -14.09
N ALA A 182 17.93 -5.84 -14.66
CA ALA A 182 19.22 -6.44 -14.34
C ALA A 182 19.61 -6.28 -12.86
N ARG A 183 19.05 -5.26 -12.19
CA ARG A 183 19.27 -5.00 -10.77
C ARG A 183 18.14 -5.52 -9.89
N THR A 184 16.88 -5.42 -10.35
CA THR A 184 15.69 -5.69 -9.54
C THR A 184 15.22 -7.15 -9.61
N GLN A 185 15.70 -7.94 -10.57
CA GLN A 185 15.31 -9.35 -10.70
C GLN A 185 15.49 -10.18 -9.43
N PRO A 186 16.59 -10.07 -8.65
CA PRO A 186 16.74 -10.81 -7.40
C PRO A 186 15.67 -10.43 -6.34
N GLU A 187 15.29 -9.15 -6.29
CA GLU A 187 14.25 -8.66 -5.37
C GLU A 187 12.85 -9.16 -5.76
N ILE A 188 12.57 -9.24 -7.07
CA ILE A 188 11.33 -9.84 -7.59
C ILE A 188 11.23 -11.32 -7.19
N GLU A 189 12.32 -12.07 -7.33
CA GLU A 189 12.37 -13.49 -6.91
C GLU A 189 12.17 -13.63 -5.40
N GLU A 190 12.70 -12.70 -4.61
CA GLU A 190 12.49 -12.65 -3.17
C GLU A 190 11.03 -12.38 -2.82
N LEU A 191 10.35 -11.48 -3.53
CA LEU A 191 8.91 -11.24 -3.35
C LEU A 191 8.06 -12.47 -3.69
N TYR A 192 8.45 -13.27 -4.67
CA TYR A 192 7.76 -14.55 -4.94
C TYR A 192 7.94 -15.54 -3.79
N ARG A 193 9.13 -15.64 -3.18
CA ARG A 193 9.38 -16.44 -1.97
C ARG A 193 8.56 -15.92 -0.79
N THR A 194 8.53 -14.61 -0.61
CA THR A 194 7.70 -13.95 0.41
C THR A 194 6.22 -14.31 0.24
N LYS A 195 5.70 -14.25 -1.00
CA LYS A 195 4.31 -14.61 -1.31
C LYS A 195 4.00 -16.08 -1.03
N ALA A 196 4.95 -16.98 -1.28
CA ALA A 196 4.83 -18.40 -0.95
C ALA A 196 4.80 -18.62 0.57
N LEU A 197 5.70 -18.00 1.33
CA LEU A 197 5.74 -18.08 2.80
C LEU A 197 4.46 -17.48 3.43
N LEU A 198 3.97 -16.37 2.91
CA LEU A 198 2.70 -15.79 3.34
C LEU A 198 1.54 -16.79 3.20
N ARG A 199 1.45 -17.50 2.08
CA ARG A 199 0.42 -18.53 1.89
C ARG A 199 0.53 -19.65 2.92
N GLN A 200 1.75 -20.11 3.24
CA GLN A 200 1.98 -21.11 4.28
C GLN A 200 1.53 -20.63 5.67
N ILE A 201 1.82 -19.36 6.02
CA ILE A 201 1.37 -18.75 7.28
C ILE A 201 -0.16 -18.76 7.38
N LEU A 202 -0.84 -18.41 6.28
CA LEU A 202 -2.31 -18.40 6.21
C LEU A 202 -2.90 -19.81 6.28
N GLU A 203 -2.29 -20.80 5.61
CA GLU A 203 -2.73 -22.20 5.62
C GLU A 203 -2.56 -22.85 7.01
N ARG A 204 -1.53 -22.46 7.77
CA ARG A 204 -1.36 -22.90 9.16
C ARG A 204 -2.35 -22.28 10.14
N GLY A 205 -3.01 -21.17 9.75
CA GLY A 205 -3.89 -20.41 10.63
C GLY A 205 -3.16 -19.64 11.73
N ASP A 206 -1.93 -19.21 11.46
CA ASP A 206 -1.11 -18.46 12.42
C ASP A 206 -1.81 -17.13 12.82
N ALA A 207 -1.69 -16.76 14.09
CA ALA A 207 -2.24 -15.51 14.60
C ALA A 207 -1.46 -14.30 14.10
N PHE A 208 -2.20 -13.31 13.57
CA PHE A 208 -1.67 -12.01 13.14
C PHE A 208 -2.63 -10.83 13.42
N ALA A 209 -3.82 -11.10 13.97
CA ALA A 209 -4.78 -10.08 14.36
C ALA A 209 -5.31 -10.33 15.77
N LEU A 210 -5.84 -9.32 16.46
CA LEU A 210 -6.33 -9.45 17.84
C LEU A 210 -7.39 -10.55 18.01
N ARG A 211 -8.22 -10.75 16.99
CA ARG A 211 -9.27 -11.80 16.99
C ARG A 211 -8.70 -13.23 16.94
N ASP A 212 -7.43 -13.38 16.56
CA ASP A 212 -6.77 -14.68 16.41
C ASP A 212 -6.10 -15.11 17.72
N LEU A 213 -6.04 -14.22 18.73
CA LEU A 213 -5.46 -14.55 20.05
C LEU A 213 -6.34 -15.57 20.79
N ALA A 214 -5.70 -16.50 21.48
CA ALA A 214 -6.35 -17.51 22.30
C ALA A 214 -7.00 -16.96 23.59
N ILE A 215 -6.79 -15.68 23.91
CA ILE A 215 -7.47 -14.94 24.99
C ILE A 215 -8.02 -13.62 24.45
N GLY A 216 -9.12 -13.18 25.05
CA GLY A 216 -9.84 -11.97 24.64
C GLY A 216 -9.97 -10.93 25.76
N GLY A 217 -10.71 -9.86 25.44
CA GLY A 217 -10.96 -8.76 26.38
C GLY A 217 -11.68 -9.17 27.65
N GLU A 218 -12.56 -10.18 27.60
CA GLU A 218 -13.29 -10.69 28.77
C GLU A 218 -12.34 -11.31 29.81
N GLU A 219 -11.33 -12.07 29.37
CA GLU A 219 -10.33 -12.65 30.25
C GLU A 219 -9.44 -11.59 30.89
N LEU A 220 -9.03 -10.58 30.11
CA LEU A 220 -8.28 -9.44 30.64
C LEU A 220 -9.13 -8.61 31.63
N LEU A 221 -10.43 -8.46 31.38
CA LEU A 221 -11.36 -7.83 32.30
C LEU A 221 -11.43 -8.59 33.63
N ALA A 222 -11.47 -9.93 33.61
CA ALA A 222 -11.44 -10.78 34.79
C ALA A 222 -10.13 -10.66 35.58
N LEU A 223 -9.01 -10.40 34.89
CA LEU A 223 -7.69 -10.15 35.48
C LEU A 223 -7.51 -8.72 36.02
N GLY A 224 -8.55 -7.86 35.91
CA GLY A 224 -8.56 -6.52 36.46
C GLY A 224 -8.17 -5.42 35.49
N TYR A 225 -7.92 -5.73 34.19
CA TYR A 225 -7.71 -4.69 33.18
C TYR A 225 -9.00 -3.93 32.89
N ARG A 226 -8.90 -2.62 32.60
CA ARG A 226 -10.07 -1.76 32.34
C ARG A 226 -9.80 -0.79 31.20
N GLY A 227 -10.86 -0.43 30.46
CA GLY A 227 -10.82 0.61 29.44
C GLY A 227 -9.75 0.37 28.39
N LYS A 228 -8.90 1.35 28.12
CA LYS A 228 -7.84 1.29 27.10
C LYS A 228 -6.73 0.30 27.46
N ALA A 229 -6.53 -0.02 28.73
CA ALA A 229 -5.53 -0.99 29.15
C ALA A 229 -5.80 -2.40 28.60
N ILE A 230 -7.07 -2.75 28.34
CA ILE A 230 -7.43 -4.02 27.69
C ILE A 230 -6.87 -4.05 26.25
N GLY A 231 -7.11 -2.99 25.47
CA GLY A 231 -6.58 -2.88 24.11
C GLY A 231 -5.04 -2.94 24.09
N GLY A 232 -4.39 -2.15 24.95
CA GLY A 232 -2.94 -2.15 25.06
C GLY A 232 -2.35 -3.53 25.46
N ALA A 233 -3.01 -4.27 26.34
CA ALA A 233 -2.59 -5.61 26.70
C ALA A 233 -2.77 -6.61 25.54
N LEU A 234 -3.88 -6.56 24.79
CA LEU A 234 -4.08 -7.39 23.60
C LEU A 234 -3.06 -7.09 22.51
N ASP A 235 -2.77 -5.80 22.25
CA ASP A 235 -1.74 -5.39 21.28
C ASP A 235 -0.35 -5.89 21.66
N ALA A 236 0.00 -5.83 22.96
CA ALA A 236 1.27 -6.32 23.46
C ALA A 236 1.38 -7.86 23.35
N LEU A 237 0.31 -8.58 23.67
CA LEU A 237 0.24 -10.04 23.51
C LEU A 237 0.38 -10.46 22.05
N LEU A 238 -0.36 -9.80 21.15
CA LEU A 238 -0.26 -10.06 19.71
C LEU A 238 1.15 -9.77 19.19
N SER A 239 1.77 -8.70 19.66
CA SER A 239 3.15 -8.35 19.30
C SER A 239 4.13 -9.44 19.74
N GLY A 240 3.96 -9.99 20.94
CA GLY A 240 4.75 -11.10 21.44
C GLY A 240 4.58 -12.39 20.62
N VAL A 241 3.34 -12.71 20.24
CA VAL A 241 3.05 -13.87 19.37
C VAL A 241 3.68 -13.69 17.99
N ILE A 242 3.53 -12.51 17.37
CA ILE A 242 4.16 -12.19 16.07
C ILE A 242 5.69 -12.23 16.17
N ALA A 243 6.25 -11.82 17.31
CA ALA A 243 7.69 -11.87 17.55
C ALA A 243 8.23 -13.27 17.84
N GLY A 244 7.35 -14.25 18.12
CA GLY A 244 7.72 -15.59 18.56
C GLY A 244 8.19 -15.64 20.03
N GLU A 245 7.84 -14.64 20.83
CA GLU A 245 8.17 -14.54 22.27
C GLU A 245 7.15 -15.28 23.15
N ALA A 246 5.95 -15.54 22.61
CA ALA A 246 4.90 -16.31 23.25
C ALA A 246 4.17 -17.19 22.22
N GLU A 247 3.81 -18.40 22.63
CA GLU A 247 2.89 -19.23 21.85
C GLU A 247 1.45 -18.71 21.98
N ASN A 248 0.64 -18.88 20.92
CA ASN A 248 -0.76 -18.46 20.93
C ASN A 248 -1.65 -19.51 21.59
N ASP A 249 -1.38 -19.82 22.82
CA ASP A 249 -2.27 -20.60 23.69
C ASP A 249 -2.57 -19.84 24.99
N ARG A 250 -3.68 -20.19 25.62
CA ARG A 250 -4.18 -19.46 26.79
C ARG A 250 -3.16 -19.40 27.93
N ALA A 251 -2.47 -20.50 28.24
CA ALA A 251 -1.55 -20.56 29.37
C ALA A 251 -0.28 -19.75 29.11
N ALA A 252 0.32 -19.90 27.91
CA ALA A 252 1.49 -19.15 27.48
C ALA A 252 1.23 -17.66 27.46
N LEU A 253 0.07 -17.22 26.91
CA LEU A 253 -0.30 -15.81 26.86
C LEU A 253 -0.50 -15.20 28.25
N LEU A 254 -1.14 -15.91 29.16
CA LEU A 254 -1.31 -15.45 30.55
C LEU A 254 0.06 -15.37 31.29
N GLN A 255 0.95 -16.31 31.06
CA GLN A 255 2.30 -16.26 31.60
C GLN A 255 3.08 -15.08 31.02
N TYR A 256 3.05 -14.91 29.69
CA TYR A 256 3.73 -13.81 29.02
C TYR A 256 3.21 -12.44 29.49
N LEU A 257 1.89 -12.30 29.68
CA LEU A 257 1.27 -11.08 30.20
C LEU A 257 1.85 -10.66 31.56
N THR A 258 2.21 -11.62 32.44
CA THR A 258 2.81 -11.29 33.74
C THR A 258 4.20 -10.70 33.62
N THR A 259 4.95 -11.01 32.54
CA THR A 259 6.30 -10.48 32.30
C THR A 259 6.28 -9.04 31.78
N LEU A 260 5.15 -8.61 31.16
CA LEU A 260 5.04 -7.30 30.51
C LEU A 260 4.82 -6.13 31.49
N ASN A 261 4.46 -6.41 32.77
CA ASN A 261 4.20 -5.39 33.80
C ASN A 261 3.32 -4.22 33.33
N LEU A 262 2.28 -4.50 32.55
CA LEU A 262 1.39 -3.49 31.98
C LEU A 262 0.45 -2.89 33.04
N PRO A 263 0.14 -1.58 32.95
CA PRO A 263 -0.86 -0.97 33.83
C PRO A 263 -2.25 -1.57 33.55
N LYS A 264 -3.02 -1.85 34.61
CA LYS A 264 -4.36 -2.46 34.50
C LYS A 264 -5.50 -1.43 34.33
N SER A 265 -5.23 -0.18 34.56
CA SER A 265 -6.16 0.96 34.40
C SER A 265 -5.38 2.22 34.02
N GLU A 266 -6.01 3.09 33.24
CA GLU A 266 -5.60 4.50 33.13
C GLU A 266 -6.30 5.32 34.18
#